data_51ec08068383b4fe07ddd6a5230d0850
#
_entry.id   51ec08068383b4fe07ddd6a5230d0850
#
_cell.length_a   1.000
_cell.length_b   1.000
_cell.length_c   1.000
_cell.angle_alpha   90.00
_cell.angle_beta   90.00
_cell.angle_gamma   90.00
#
_symmetry.space_group_name_H-M   'P 1'
#
loop_
_entity.id
_entity.type
_entity.pdbx_description
1 polymer ?
#
loop_
_entity_poly.entity_id
_entity_poly.type
_entity_poly.pdbx_seq_one_letter_code
_entity_poly.pdbx_strand_id
1 'polypeptide(L)'
;MASIKLNRTDMKRILLLSTLLISGLHYAQSLQVANAKTENERYRDAINDFKKLVAADPINGENYFYFGDCYFEMEELDSAKIMWKKGYEVDKLRALPLVGQGRVLWLEGNATGAKAEFTKALLLTKKDKLKKAEVIRGIVEIYVEAPTKNLDEALILIEEAILKDPTNEDNYLLKGDALYARNSSDASEALKAYNQVLVINPKSPRGIVRKALIYQRARNEAEANKMYNEAKAIDPTYAPAYRLNAELFMMFGKNDKAIENWLKYLELNNNIESRYRYVNALYGASQWCVMLPQLDILVASNMNNFFIQRFYAFAYANCATDSLNLDKALSASDRFFSMVPTDKINYQDHKLRGTLYQKKAQDSLAILAFEQAASMNDIAYNELTNNLIKLYNKNKMYEKLILAYEVRRQKNGKLLAQEEYDLGKAYYFGRNDYQAADSIFQVVIKNDSTYVPAHIYRGRSNYKMDTNNEKWMAFPHYLKVTEIVKPEDRSQASKKAFVLESLRYVADYYSKSSNKDLDKAKKYFEEILVIEPTDANAKKALGIKDPVPAPTTTPKPTAPVGN
;
A
#
# COMPACT_ATOMS: atom_id res chain seq x y z
N MET A 1 -32.84 -68.30 -38.27
CA MET A 1 -32.67 -66.88 -37.81
C MET A 1 -33.88 -66.10 -38.26
N ALA A 2 -34.78 -65.75 -37.36
CA ALA A 2 -35.97 -64.95 -37.68
C ALA A 2 -35.57 -63.47 -37.72
N SER A 3 -35.66 -62.86 -38.90
CA SER A 3 -35.46 -61.42 -39.06
C SER A 3 -36.67 -60.67 -38.49
N ILE A 4 -36.49 -60.01 -37.36
CA ILE A 4 -37.48 -59.08 -36.78
C ILE A 4 -37.60 -57.90 -37.75
N LYS A 5 -38.65 -57.84 -38.58
CA LYS A 5 -38.98 -56.64 -39.35
C LYS A 5 -39.64 -55.63 -38.44
N LEU A 6 -38.88 -54.63 -37.96
CA LEU A 6 -39.42 -53.51 -37.28
C LEU A 6 -40.39 -52.70 -38.16
N ASN A 7 -41.58 -52.45 -37.68
CA ASN A 7 -42.59 -51.63 -38.29
C ASN A 7 -42.13 -50.16 -38.37
N ARG A 8 -42.59 -49.44 -39.41
CA ARG A 8 -42.21 -48.01 -39.66
C ARG A 8 -42.54 -47.09 -38.47
N THR A 9 -43.51 -47.43 -37.65
CA THR A 9 -43.94 -46.73 -36.43
C THR A 9 -42.98 -47.03 -35.31
N ASP A 10 -42.47 -48.23 -35.16
CA ASP A 10 -41.49 -48.62 -34.15
C ASP A 10 -40.10 -48.02 -34.46
N MET A 11 -39.73 -47.96 -35.74
CA MET A 11 -38.52 -47.26 -36.19
C MET A 11 -38.59 -45.77 -35.87
N LYS A 12 -39.75 -45.11 -36.10
CA LYS A 12 -39.92 -43.68 -35.70
C LYS A 12 -39.86 -43.46 -34.20
N ARG A 13 -40.43 -44.37 -33.40
CA ARG A 13 -40.37 -44.35 -31.95
C ARG A 13 -38.96 -44.55 -31.41
N ILE A 14 -38.22 -45.50 -31.98
CA ILE A 14 -36.82 -45.75 -31.65
C ILE A 14 -35.93 -44.54 -32.03
N LEU A 15 -36.16 -43.92 -33.19
CA LEU A 15 -35.46 -42.73 -33.65
C LEU A 15 -35.77 -41.53 -32.74
N LEU A 16 -37.04 -41.36 -32.34
CA LEU A 16 -37.46 -40.28 -31.42
C LEU A 16 -36.88 -40.51 -30.02
N LEU A 17 -36.85 -41.73 -29.52
CA LEU A 17 -36.25 -42.10 -28.25
C LEU A 17 -34.73 -41.94 -28.27
N SER A 18 -34.06 -42.30 -29.37
CA SER A 18 -32.62 -42.12 -29.51
C SER A 18 -32.21 -40.65 -29.61
N THR A 19 -32.98 -39.81 -30.34
CA THR A 19 -32.73 -38.36 -30.40
C THR A 19 -32.98 -37.67 -29.06
N LEU A 20 -34.01 -38.06 -28.30
CA LEU A 20 -34.25 -37.58 -26.95
C LEU A 20 -33.16 -38.00 -25.95
N LEU A 21 -32.65 -39.23 -26.04
CA LEU A 21 -31.53 -39.72 -25.22
C LEU A 21 -30.22 -39.00 -25.57
N ILE A 22 -29.91 -38.79 -26.86
CA ILE A 22 -28.71 -38.08 -27.30
C ILE A 22 -28.77 -36.58 -26.87
N SER A 23 -29.93 -35.94 -27.02
CA SER A 23 -30.10 -34.54 -26.58
C SER A 23 -30.02 -34.41 -25.08
N GLY A 24 -30.57 -35.36 -24.32
CA GLY A 24 -30.47 -35.39 -22.85
C GLY A 24 -29.03 -35.58 -22.33
N LEU A 25 -28.25 -36.45 -23.00
CA LEU A 25 -26.82 -36.65 -22.66
C LEU A 25 -25.97 -35.41 -22.96
N HIS A 26 -26.18 -34.77 -24.11
CA HIS A 26 -25.48 -33.53 -24.47
C HIS A 26 -25.84 -32.39 -23.50
N TYR A 27 -27.07 -32.32 -23.06
CA TYR A 27 -27.55 -31.32 -22.12
C TYR A 27 -26.95 -31.50 -20.72
N ALA A 28 -26.97 -32.73 -20.19
CA ALA A 28 -26.36 -33.06 -18.90
C ALA A 28 -24.86 -32.78 -18.91
N GLN A 29 -24.17 -33.11 -20.00
CA GLN A 29 -22.76 -32.85 -20.18
C GLN A 29 -22.46 -31.33 -20.24
N SER A 30 -23.31 -30.48 -20.83
CA SER A 30 -23.12 -29.03 -20.91
C SER A 30 -23.37 -28.36 -19.56
N LEU A 31 -24.31 -28.81 -18.73
CA LEU A 31 -24.50 -28.30 -17.35
C LEU A 31 -23.32 -28.66 -16.45
N GLN A 32 -22.85 -29.92 -16.53
CA GLN A 32 -21.67 -30.35 -15.77
C GLN A 32 -20.42 -29.55 -16.15
N VAL A 33 -20.21 -29.23 -17.41
CA VAL A 33 -19.09 -28.40 -17.88
C VAL A 33 -19.20 -26.97 -17.35
N ALA A 34 -20.41 -26.38 -17.33
CA ALA A 34 -20.62 -25.04 -16.79
C ALA A 34 -20.32 -25.00 -15.28
N ASN A 35 -20.81 -26.01 -14.51
CA ASN A 35 -20.52 -26.12 -13.07
C ASN A 35 -19.01 -26.30 -12.81
N ALA A 36 -18.33 -27.20 -13.55
CA ALA A 36 -16.88 -27.36 -13.40
C ALA A 36 -16.09 -26.08 -13.69
N LYS A 37 -16.57 -25.24 -14.62
CA LYS A 37 -15.97 -23.91 -14.83
C LYS A 37 -16.21 -22.97 -13.67
N THR A 38 -17.38 -23.01 -13.02
CA THR A 38 -17.65 -22.26 -11.77
C THR A 38 -16.69 -22.69 -10.66
N GLU A 39 -16.56 -23.99 -10.43
CA GLU A 39 -15.65 -24.56 -9.43
C GLU A 39 -14.17 -24.20 -9.68
N ASN A 40 -13.80 -24.06 -10.97
CA ASN A 40 -12.46 -23.65 -11.39
C ASN A 40 -12.29 -22.12 -11.42
N GLU A 41 -13.22 -21.35 -10.88
CA GLU A 41 -13.25 -19.88 -10.90
C GLU A 41 -13.20 -19.28 -12.32
N ARG A 42 -13.54 -20.05 -13.38
CA ARG A 42 -13.60 -19.58 -14.75
C ARG A 42 -14.97 -18.97 -15.06
N TYR A 43 -15.34 -18.01 -14.22
CA TYR A 43 -16.70 -17.48 -14.15
C TYR A 43 -17.22 -16.91 -15.47
N ARG A 44 -16.40 -16.17 -16.24
CA ARG A 44 -16.81 -15.63 -17.55
C ARG A 44 -17.24 -16.74 -18.53
N ASP A 45 -16.47 -17.82 -18.56
CA ASP A 45 -16.77 -18.97 -19.42
C ASP A 45 -18.00 -19.71 -18.90
N ALA A 46 -18.13 -19.87 -17.57
CA ALA A 46 -19.30 -20.49 -16.96
C ALA A 46 -20.58 -19.69 -17.27
N ILE A 47 -20.55 -18.36 -17.06
CA ILE A 47 -21.67 -17.46 -17.37
C ILE A 47 -22.10 -17.59 -18.86
N ASN A 48 -21.14 -17.66 -19.78
CA ASN A 48 -21.45 -17.82 -21.21
C ASN A 48 -22.15 -19.16 -21.49
N ASP A 49 -21.75 -20.23 -20.82
CA ASP A 49 -22.38 -21.53 -20.96
C ASP A 49 -23.76 -21.57 -20.30
N PHE A 50 -23.91 -20.99 -19.08
CA PHE A 50 -25.23 -20.86 -18.45
C PHE A 50 -26.21 -20.03 -19.28
N LYS A 51 -25.76 -18.92 -19.91
CA LYS A 51 -26.60 -18.15 -20.85
C LYS A 51 -27.10 -19.00 -22.00
N LYS A 52 -26.28 -19.90 -22.57
CA LYS A 52 -26.71 -20.84 -23.62
C LYS A 52 -27.71 -21.87 -23.08
N LEU A 53 -27.47 -22.41 -21.86
CA LEU A 53 -28.36 -23.38 -21.22
C LEU A 53 -29.74 -22.78 -20.94
N VAL A 54 -29.83 -21.59 -20.37
CA VAL A 54 -31.13 -20.95 -20.11
C VAL A 54 -31.83 -20.46 -21.39
N ALA A 55 -31.08 -20.17 -22.46
CA ALA A 55 -31.65 -19.84 -23.76
C ALA A 55 -32.21 -21.10 -24.48
N ALA A 56 -31.53 -22.25 -24.34
CA ALA A 56 -31.94 -23.52 -24.91
C ALA A 56 -33.17 -24.12 -24.20
N ASP A 57 -33.27 -23.98 -22.89
CA ASP A 57 -34.37 -24.46 -22.06
C ASP A 57 -34.77 -23.40 -21.01
N PRO A 58 -35.57 -22.40 -21.40
CA PRO A 58 -35.90 -21.27 -20.56
C PRO A 58 -36.89 -21.58 -19.41
N ILE A 59 -37.49 -22.78 -19.43
CA ILE A 59 -38.42 -23.23 -18.39
C ILE A 59 -37.77 -24.17 -17.37
N ASN A 60 -36.49 -24.50 -17.56
CA ASN A 60 -35.74 -25.35 -16.64
C ASN A 60 -35.15 -24.54 -15.47
N GLY A 61 -35.79 -24.58 -14.35
CA GLY A 61 -35.37 -23.83 -13.16
C GLY A 61 -34.01 -24.25 -12.58
N GLU A 62 -33.56 -25.50 -12.81
CA GLU A 62 -32.27 -25.99 -12.36
C GLU A 62 -31.10 -25.25 -13.05
N ASN A 63 -31.24 -24.85 -14.33
CA ASN A 63 -30.23 -24.04 -15.02
C ASN A 63 -30.06 -22.67 -14.39
N TYR A 64 -31.15 -22.05 -14.02
CA TYR A 64 -31.10 -20.76 -13.30
C TYR A 64 -30.57 -20.91 -11.89
N PHE A 65 -30.83 -22.05 -11.23
CA PHE A 65 -30.27 -22.33 -9.89
C PHE A 65 -28.74 -22.33 -9.96
N TYR A 66 -28.13 -23.15 -10.79
CA TYR A 66 -26.67 -23.19 -10.94
C TYR A 66 -26.08 -21.92 -11.55
N PHE A 67 -26.82 -21.21 -12.36
CA PHE A 67 -26.41 -19.91 -12.85
C PHE A 67 -26.35 -18.88 -11.70
N GLY A 68 -27.31 -18.95 -10.78
CA GLY A 68 -27.29 -18.16 -9.54
C GLY A 68 -26.09 -18.52 -8.65
N ASP A 69 -25.76 -19.81 -8.54
CA ASP A 69 -24.61 -20.29 -7.78
C ASP A 69 -23.29 -19.73 -8.37
N CYS A 70 -23.18 -19.69 -9.71
CA CYS A 70 -22.02 -19.05 -10.35
C CYS A 70 -21.85 -17.58 -9.96
N TYR A 71 -22.93 -16.81 -9.88
CA TYR A 71 -22.87 -15.43 -9.40
C TYR A 71 -22.61 -15.33 -7.90
N PHE A 72 -23.12 -16.29 -7.12
CA PHE A 72 -22.89 -16.34 -5.67
C PHE A 72 -21.41 -16.56 -5.35
N GLU A 73 -20.75 -17.48 -6.04
CA GLU A 73 -19.31 -17.73 -5.96
C GLU A 73 -18.45 -16.51 -6.39
N MET A 74 -19.03 -15.63 -7.23
CA MET A 74 -18.42 -14.35 -7.59
C MET A 74 -18.64 -13.24 -6.55
N GLU A 75 -19.36 -13.53 -5.46
CA GLU A 75 -19.84 -12.54 -4.49
C GLU A 75 -20.81 -11.49 -5.07
N GLU A 76 -21.35 -11.74 -6.27
CA GLU A 76 -22.37 -10.91 -6.93
C GLU A 76 -23.77 -11.27 -6.45
N LEU A 77 -24.07 -10.98 -5.15
CA LEU A 77 -25.29 -11.43 -4.47
C LEU A 77 -26.59 -10.99 -5.15
N ASP A 78 -26.61 -9.79 -5.76
CA ASP A 78 -27.82 -9.30 -6.43
C ASP A 78 -28.09 -10.05 -7.72
N SER A 79 -27.04 -10.34 -8.50
CA SER A 79 -27.14 -11.19 -9.71
C SER A 79 -27.55 -12.61 -9.35
N ALA A 80 -27.01 -13.18 -8.30
CA ALA A 80 -27.39 -14.51 -7.78
C ALA A 80 -28.87 -14.56 -7.42
N LYS A 81 -29.37 -13.59 -6.63
CA LYS A 81 -30.78 -13.49 -6.26
C LYS A 81 -31.72 -13.40 -7.47
N ILE A 82 -31.33 -12.62 -8.50
CA ILE A 82 -32.10 -12.50 -9.75
C ILE A 82 -32.24 -13.87 -10.42
N MET A 83 -31.13 -14.62 -10.57
CA MET A 83 -31.17 -15.92 -11.22
C MET A 83 -31.98 -16.93 -10.39
N TRP A 84 -31.78 -17.02 -9.10
CA TRP A 84 -32.55 -17.93 -8.24
C TRP A 84 -34.06 -17.61 -8.24
N LYS A 85 -34.44 -16.31 -8.15
CA LYS A 85 -35.86 -15.90 -8.28
C LYS A 85 -36.43 -16.31 -9.61
N LYS A 86 -35.67 -16.11 -10.70
CA LYS A 86 -36.12 -16.53 -12.06
C LYS A 86 -36.32 -18.03 -12.16
N GLY A 87 -35.37 -18.83 -11.61
CA GLY A 87 -35.53 -20.29 -11.56
C GLY A 87 -36.79 -20.73 -10.83
N TYR A 88 -37.10 -20.12 -9.71
CA TYR A 88 -38.33 -20.38 -8.95
C TYR A 88 -39.58 -19.94 -9.70
N GLU A 89 -39.58 -18.82 -10.41
CA GLU A 89 -40.70 -18.32 -11.19
C GLU A 89 -41.09 -19.30 -12.32
N VAL A 90 -40.10 -19.84 -13.03
CA VAL A 90 -40.34 -20.71 -14.19
C VAL A 90 -40.59 -22.15 -13.79
N ASP A 91 -40.12 -22.63 -12.63
CA ASP A 91 -40.24 -24.04 -12.26
C ASP A 91 -40.36 -24.21 -10.72
N LYS A 92 -41.59 -24.04 -10.21
CA LYS A 92 -41.91 -24.19 -8.79
C LYS A 92 -42.07 -25.63 -8.32
N LEU A 93 -42.02 -26.58 -9.23
CA LEU A 93 -42.28 -27.98 -8.93
C LEU A 93 -41.00 -28.80 -8.79
N ARG A 94 -39.84 -28.25 -9.10
CA ARG A 94 -38.56 -28.91 -8.91
C ARG A 94 -37.89 -28.44 -7.61
N ALA A 95 -37.04 -29.30 -7.04
CA ALA A 95 -36.47 -29.09 -5.72
C ALA A 95 -35.41 -27.98 -5.71
N LEU A 96 -34.47 -27.92 -6.67
CA LEU A 96 -33.41 -26.91 -6.68
C LEU A 96 -33.92 -25.48 -6.85
N PRO A 97 -34.92 -25.17 -7.71
CA PRO A 97 -35.56 -23.86 -7.73
C PRO A 97 -36.15 -23.41 -6.37
N LEU A 98 -36.72 -24.35 -5.60
CA LEU A 98 -37.20 -24.09 -4.24
C LEU A 98 -36.02 -23.77 -3.31
N VAL A 99 -34.89 -24.48 -3.44
CA VAL A 99 -33.65 -24.14 -2.70
C VAL A 99 -33.18 -22.73 -3.07
N GLY A 100 -33.18 -22.39 -4.37
CA GLY A 100 -32.83 -21.05 -4.84
C GLY A 100 -33.70 -19.96 -4.21
N GLN A 101 -35.03 -20.16 -4.17
CA GLN A 101 -35.95 -19.24 -3.47
C GLN A 101 -35.64 -19.14 -1.97
N GLY A 102 -35.34 -20.27 -1.33
CA GLY A 102 -34.93 -20.31 0.08
C GLY A 102 -33.63 -19.54 0.33
N ARG A 103 -32.63 -19.65 -0.58
CA ARG A 103 -31.38 -18.89 -0.52
C ARG A 103 -31.62 -17.37 -0.62
N VAL A 104 -32.53 -16.95 -1.51
CA VAL A 104 -32.92 -15.54 -1.61
C VAL A 104 -33.48 -15.04 -0.30
N LEU A 105 -34.45 -15.77 0.26
CA LEU A 105 -35.09 -15.42 1.54
C LEU A 105 -34.08 -15.39 2.70
N TRP A 106 -33.11 -16.31 2.71
CA TRP A 106 -32.04 -16.34 3.70
C TRP A 106 -31.18 -15.08 3.64
N LEU A 107 -30.74 -14.67 2.43
CA LEU A 107 -29.96 -13.46 2.22
C LEU A 107 -30.74 -12.17 2.51
N GLU A 108 -32.07 -12.21 2.40
CA GLU A 108 -32.98 -11.11 2.74
C GLU A 108 -33.32 -11.08 4.26
N GLY A 109 -32.76 -12.01 5.07
CA GLY A 109 -32.98 -12.09 6.52
C GLY A 109 -34.28 -12.79 6.93
N ASN A 110 -35.02 -13.35 5.99
CA ASN A 110 -36.26 -14.12 6.25
C ASN A 110 -35.93 -15.61 6.47
N ALA A 111 -35.32 -15.94 7.59
CA ALA A 111 -34.92 -17.31 7.95
C ALA A 111 -36.11 -18.28 8.01
N THR A 112 -37.26 -17.84 8.51
CA THR A 112 -38.48 -18.68 8.58
C THR A 112 -38.99 -19.03 7.20
N GLY A 113 -39.10 -18.07 6.30
CA GLY A 113 -39.48 -18.29 4.92
C GLY A 113 -38.51 -19.19 4.18
N ALA A 114 -37.19 -18.97 4.38
CA ALA A 114 -36.14 -19.80 3.78
C ALA A 114 -36.27 -21.27 4.19
N LYS A 115 -36.44 -21.56 5.49
CA LYS A 115 -36.63 -22.93 6.01
C LYS A 115 -37.88 -23.59 5.49
N ALA A 116 -38.96 -22.83 5.26
CA ALA A 116 -40.18 -23.35 4.67
C ALA A 116 -39.93 -23.82 3.22
N GLU A 117 -39.21 -23.05 2.39
CA GLU A 117 -38.87 -23.45 1.02
C GLU A 117 -37.89 -24.64 0.99
N PHE A 118 -36.90 -24.66 1.88
CA PHE A 118 -35.96 -25.79 2.02
C PHE A 118 -36.72 -27.08 2.42
N THR A 119 -37.68 -26.99 3.34
CA THR A 119 -38.49 -28.13 3.72
C THR A 119 -39.31 -28.69 2.56
N LYS A 120 -39.92 -27.82 1.72
CA LYS A 120 -40.63 -28.25 0.50
C LYS A 120 -39.70 -28.98 -0.47
N ALA A 121 -38.47 -28.44 -0.69
CA ALA A 121 -37.48 -29.06 -1.55
C ALA A 121 -37.08 -30.47 -1.07
N LEU A 122 -36.84 -30.62 0.23
CA LEU A 122 -36.53 -31.91 0.86
C LEU A 122 -37.65 -32.92 0.78
N LEU A 123 -38.91 -32.48 0.88
CA LEU A 123 -40.09 -33.33 0.74
C LEU A 123 -40.26 -33.84 -0.68
N LEU A 124 -40.03 -33.01 -1.71
CA LEU A 124 -40.05 -33.41 -3.11
C LEU A 124 -39.07 -34.52 -3.43
N THR A 125 -37.91 -34.53 -2.78
CA THR A 125 -36.82 -35.49 -3.02
C THR A 125 -36.80 -36.68 -2.07
N LYS A 126 -37.85 -36.83 -1.21
CA LYS A 126 -37.90 -37.86 -0.15
C LYS A 126 -37.62 -39.28 -0.65
N LYS A 127 -38.08 -39.62 -1.86
CA LYS A 127 -37.93 -40.97 -2.44
C LYS A 127 -36.66 -41.17 -3.26
N ASP A 128 -35.96 -40.07 -3.65
CA ASP A 128 -34.71 -40.09 -4.40
C ASP A 128 -33.56 -39.69 -3.52
N LYS A 129 -32.73 -40.68 -3.11
CA LYS A 129 -31.60 -40.46 -2.18
C LYS A 129 -30.57 -39.50 -2.73
N LEU A 130 -30.21 -39.62 -4.04
CA LEU A 130 -29.15 -38.79 -4.64
C LEU A 130 -29.64 -37.35 -4.84
N LYS A 131 -30.89 -37.18 -5.33
CA LYS A 131 -31.51 -35.85 -5.46
C LYS A 131 -31.69 -35.19 -4.07
N LYS A 132 -32.00 -35.95 -3.03
CA LYS A 132 -32.10 -35.43 -1.68
C LYS A 132 -30.74 -34.97 -1.17
N ALA A 133 -29.66 -35.73 -1.42
CA ALA A 133 -28.31 -35.29 -1.05
C ALA A 133 -27.89 -34.01 -1.82
N GLU A 134 -28.22 -33.89 -3.08
CA GLU A 134 -27.97 -32.67 -3.89
C GLU A 134 -28.71 -31.45 -3.32
N VAL A 135 -29.98 -31.59 -2.96
CA VAL A 135 -30.78 -30.54 -2.33
C VAL A 135 -30.18 -30.13 -0.99
N ILE A 136 -29.74 -31.10 -0.19
CA ILE A 136 -29.06 -30.83 1.09
C ILE A 136 -27.78 -30.04 0.87
N ARG A 137 -26.93 -30.41 -0.09
CA ARG A 137 -25.72 -29.65 -0.42
C ARG A 137 -26.05 -28.19 -0.74
N GLY A 138 -27.05 -27.97 -1.59
CA GLY A 138 -27.49 -26.62 -1.91
C GLY A 138 -27.99 -25.81 -0.71
N ILE A 139 -28.59 -26.44 0.31
CA ILE A 139 -28.99 -25.76 1.55
C ILE A 139 -27.76 -25.51 2.45
N VAL A 140 -26.88 -26.49 2.57
CA VAL A 140 -25.68 -26.40 3.42
C VAL A 140 -24.75 -25.29 2.94
N GLU A 141 -24.57 -25.16 1.65
CA GLU A 141 -23.71 -24.14 1.04
C GLU A 141 -24.11 -22.73 1.48
N ILE A 142 -25.40 -22.36 1.37
CA ILE A 142 -25.85 -21.03 1.82
C ILE A 142 -25.73 -20.85 3.35
N TYR A 143 -25.88 -21.92 4.14
CA TYR A 143 -25.68 -21.85 5.60
C TYR A 143 -24.22 -21.67 6.00
N VAL A 144 -23.28 -22.12 5.17
CA VAL A 144 -21.83 -22.01 5.42
C VAL A 144 -21.25 -20.73 4.87
N GLU A 145 -21.67 -20.30 3.69
CA GLU A 145 -20.99 -19.24 2.92
C GLU A 145 -21.64 -17.86 3.03
N ALA A 146 -22.98 -17.82 3.29
CA ALA A 146 -23.66 -16.54 3.45
C ALA A 146 -23.10 -15.72 4.62
N PRO A 147 -23.26 -14.38 4.59
CA PRO A 147 -22.89 -13.51 5.73
C PRO A 147 -23.51 -13.95 7.06
N THR A 148 -24.77 -14.36 7.05
CA THR A 148 -25.44 -14.97 8.21
C THR A 148 -25.33 -16.48 8.11
N LYS A 149 -24.56 -17.09 9.02
CA LYS A 149 -24.27 -18.53 9.01
C LYS A 149 -25.22 -19.30 9.91
N ASN A 150 -25.48 -20.58 9.56
CA ASN A 150 -26.20 -21.54 10.38
C ASN A 150 -25.45 -22.88 10.42
N LEU A 151 -24.27 -22.87 11.04
CA LEU A 151 -23.31 -23.97 10.96
C LEU A 151 -23.77 -25.24 11.68
N ASP A 152 -24.55 -25.13 12.75
CA ASP A 152 -25.04 -26.31 13.48
C ASP A 152 -26.07 -27.09 12.63
N GLU A 153 -27.02 -26.41 12.01
CA GLU A 153 -27.98 -27.04 11.10
C GLU A 153 -27.31 -27.56 9.84
N ALA A 154 -26.31 -26.80 9.30
CA ALA A 154 -25.50 -27.24 8.17
C ALA A 154 -24.83 -28.60 8.46
N LEU A 155 -24.24 -28.76 9.63
CA LEU A 155 -23.56 -30.00 10.02
C LEU A 155 -24.53 -31.16 10.21
N ILE A 156 -25.72 -30.93 10.75
CA ILE A 156 -26.77 -31.97 10.84
C ILE A 156 -27.21 -32.42 9.46
N LEU A 157 -27.47 -31.46 8.55
CA LEU A 157 -27.93 -31.76 7.20
C LEU A 157 -26.87 -32.47 6.37
N ILE A 158 -25.59 -32.06 6.45
CA ILE A 158 -24.53 -32.67 5.65
C ILE A 158 -24.26 -34.13 6.05
N GLU A 159 -24.42 -34.48 7.34
CA GLU A 159 -24.35 -35.89 7.77
C GLU A 159 -25.48 -36.72 7.11
N GLU A 160 -26.68 -36.15 6.96
CA GLU A 160 -27.76 -36.81 6.23
C GLU A 160 -27.40 -36.99 4.74
N ALA A 161 -26.78 -35.99 4.10
CA ALA A 161 -26.33 -36.11 2.70
C ALA A 161 -25.27 -37.21 2.53
N ILE A 162 -24.31 -37.30 3.47
CA ILE A 162 -23.28 -38.36 3.48
C ILE A 162 -23.92 -39.75 3.59
N LEU A 163 -24.92 -39.92 4.45
CA LEU A 163 -25.62 -41.22 4.56
C LEU A 163 -26.36 -41.62 3.28
N LYS A 164 -26.78 -40.64 2.45
CA LYS A 164 -27.51 -40.90 1.19
C LYS A 164 -26.60 -41.08 -0.02
N ASP A 165 -25.47 -40.39 -0.02
CA ASP A 165 -24.49 -40.36 -1.11
C ASP A 165 -23.07 -40.35 -0.54
N PRO A 166 -22.57 -41.48 0.03
CA PRO A 166 -21.30 -41.51 0.76
C PRO A 166 -20.05 -41.42 -0.13
N THR A 167 -20.22 -41.53 -1.44
CA THR A 167 -19.12 -41.50 -2.39
C THR A 167 -18.96 -40.13 -3.10
N ASN A 168 -19.79 -39.18 -2.77
CA ASN A 168 -19.71 -37.83 -3.35
C ASN A 168 -18.76 -36.94 -2.53
N GLU A 169 -17.70 -36.46 -3.17
CA GLU A 169 -16.67 -35.65 -2.50
C GLU A 169 -17.20 -34.31 -1.98
N ASP A 170 -18.23 -33.72 -2.61
CA ASP A 170 -18.81 -32.42 -2.20
C ASP A 170 -19.41 -32.46 -0.81
N ASN A 171 -19.95 -33.61 -0.40
CA ASN A 171 -20.46 -33.78 0.95
C ASN A 171 -19.39 -33.57 2.01
N TYR A 172 -18.19 -34.07 1.76
CA TYR A 172 -17.06 -33.97 2.69
C TYR A 172 -16.33 -32.63 2.58
N LEU A 173 -16.32 -32.02 1.38
CA LEU A 173 -15.83 -30.65 1.23
C LEU A 173 -16.67 -29.69 2.06
N LEU A 174 -18.01 -29.69 1.88
CA LEU A 174 -18.94 -28.84 2.63
C LEU A 174 -18.92 -29.14 4.15
N LYS A 175 -18.78 -30.41 4.54
CA LYS A 175 -18.59 -30.76 5.95
C LYS A 175 -17.33 -30.13 6.50
N GLY A 176 -16.22 -30.22 5.79
CA GLY A 176 -14.96 -29.62 6.18
C GLY A 176 -15.04 -28.09 6.26
N ASP A 177 -15.66 -27.45 5.27
CA ASP A 177 -15.89 -26.01 5.23
C ASP A 177 -16.75 -25.53 6.41
N ALA A 178 -17.85 -26.25 6.74
CA ALA A 178 -18.70 -25.97 7.88
C ALA A 178 -17.96 -26.12 9.23
N LEU A 179 -17.20 -27.20 9.40
CA LEU A 179 -16.40 -27.46 10.61
C LEU A 179 -15.33 -26.38 10.79
N TYR A 180 -14.65 -26.01 9.71
CA TYR A 180 -13.63 -24.97 9.74
C TYR A 180 -14.24 -23.59 10.03
N ALA A 181 -15.38 -23.27 9.44
CA ALA A 181 -16.09 -22.02 9.71
C ALA A 181 -16.59 -21.93 11.17
N ARG A 182 -16.96 -23.09 11.77
CA ARG A 182 -17.40 -23.16 13.16
C ARG A 182 -16.24 -22.99 14.17
N ASN A 183 -15.09 -23.57 13.88
CA ASN A 183 -13.90 -23.47 14.73
C ASN A 183 -12.63 -23.42 13.89
N SER A 184 -12.21 -22.22 13.50
CA SER A 184 -11.01 -22.00 12.71
C SER A 184 -9.71 -22.12 13.53
N SER A 185 -9.78 -22.08 14.87
CA SER A 185 -8.60 -22.22 15.74
C SER A 185 -8.18 -23.67 15.92
N ASP A 186 -9.12 -24.62 15.77
CA ASP A 186 -8.84 -26.06 15.74
C ASP A 186 -9.43 -26.66 14.46
N ALA A 187 -8.60 -26.84 13.47
CA ALA A 187 -8.97 -27.37 12.17
C ALA A 187 -8.92 -28.91 12.07
N SER A 188 -8.72 -29.63 13.18
CA SER A 188 -8.51 -31.10 13.15
C SER A 188 -9.69 -31.86 12.56
N GLU A 189 -10.93 -31.50 12.91
CA GLU A 189 -12.13 -32.14 12.36
C GLU A 189 -12.34 -31.79 10.89
N ALA A 190 -12.07 -30.55 10.50
CA ALA A 190 -12.11 -30.13 9.09
C ALA A 190 -11.08 -30.92 8.25
N LEU A 191 -9.86 -31.09 8.76
CA LEU A 191 -8.83 -31.91 8.10
C LEU A 191 -9.26 -33.38 7.94
N LYS A 192 -9.97 -33.97 8.91
CA LYS A 192 -10.52 -35.32 8.76
C LYS A 192 -11.51 -35.40 7.63
N ALA A 193 -12.41 -34.40 7.51
CA ALA A 193 -13.37 -34.33 6.40
C ALA A 193 -12.66 -34.20 5.05
N TYR A 194 -11.67 -33.31 4.93
CA TYR A 194 -10.89 -33.15 3.68
C TYR A 194 -10.01 -34.37 3.36
N ASN A 195 -9.54 -35.10 4.36
CA ASN A 195 -8.87 -36.38 4.13
C ASN A 195 -9.82 -37.41 3.52
N GLN A 196 -11.08 -37.41 3.95
CA GLN A 196 -12.09 -38.31 3.37
C GLN A 196 -12.38 -37.98 1.91
N VAL A 197 -12.33 -36.69 1.50
CA VAL A 197 -12.35 -36.31 0.06
C VAL A 197 -11.27 -37.05 -0.71
N LEU A 198 -10.04 -37.09 -0.20
CA LEU A 198 -8.90 -37.74 -0.86
C LEU A 198 -8.93 -39.27 -0.79
N VAL A 199 -9.71 -39.84 0.14
CA VAL A 199 -10.01 -41.29 0.13
C VAL A 199 -10.96 -41.63 -1.02
N ILE A 200 -11.96 -40.79 -1.26
CA ILE A 200 -12.95 -40.97 -2.35
C ILE A 200 -12.32 -40.66 -3.69
N ASN A 201 -11.66 -39.52 -3.80
CA ASN A 201 -11.00 -39.04 -5.01
C ASN A 201 -9.55 -38.62 -4.70
N PRO A 202 -8.57 -39.54 -4.80
CA PRO A 202 -7.15 -39.22 -4.52
C PRO A 202 -6.56 -38.12 -5.40
N LYS A 203 -7.22 -37.78 -6.50
CA LYS A 203 -6.83 -36.72 -7.44
C LYS A 203 -7.76 -35.51 -7.38
N SER A 204 -8.45 -35.28 -6.28
CA SER A 204 -9.29 -34.09 -6.12
C SER A 204 -8.43 -32.85 -5.87
N PRO A 205 -8.27 -31.91 -6.84
CA PRO A 205 -7.56 -30.67 -6.61
C PRO A 205 -8.28 -29.82 -5.56
N ARG A 206 -9.60 -29.92 -5.46
CA ARG A 206 -10.44 -29.22 -4.47
C ARG A 206 -10.09 -29.64 -3.05
N GLY A 207 -10.04 -30.97 -2.79
CA GLY A 207 -9.67 -31.51 -1.48
C GLY A 207 -8.24 -31.16 -1.07
N ILE A 208 -7.29 -31.23 -2.00
CA ILE A 208 -5.89 -30.86 -1.77
C ILE A 208 -5.79 -29.38 -1.41
N VAL A 209 -6.46 -28.50 -2.16
CA VAL A 209 -6.40 -27.05 -1.94
C VAL A 209 -7.06 -26.63 -0.61
N ARG A 210 -8.18 -27.27 -0.21
CA ARG A 210 -8.79 -27.01 1.11
C ARG A 210 -7.83 -27.38 2.26
N LYS A 211 -7.10 -28.50 2.17
CA LYS A 211 -6.06 -28.84 3.13
C LYS A 211 -4.90 -27.85 3.10
N ALA A 212 -4.42 -27.48 1.92
CA ALA A 212 -3.35 -26.49 1.76
C ALA A 212 -3.71 -25.15 2.43
N LEU A 213 -4.97 -24.71 2.33
CA LEU A 213 -5.44 -23.47 2.95
C LEU A 213 -5.36 -23.52 4.48
N ILE A 214 -5.61 -24.66 5.11
CA ILE A 214 -5.41 -24.83 6.56
C ILE A 214 -3.94 -24.67 6.93
N TYR A 215 -3.03 -25.33 6.20
CA TYR A 215 -1.59 -25.17 6.42
C TYR A 215 -1.10 -23.74 6.16
N GLN A 216 -1.64 -23.06 5.14
CA GLN A 216 -1.36 -21.64 4.89
C GLN A 216 -1.75 -20.76 6.08
N ARG A 217 -2.94 -20.95 6.65
CA ARG A 217 -3.41 -20.18 7.80
C ARG A 217 -2.61 -20.51 9.07
N ALA A 218 -2.15 -21.75 9.21
CA ALA A 218 -1.20 -22.17 10.24
C ALA A 218 0.24 -21.66 9.99
N ARG A 219 0.47 -20.86 8.95
CA ARG A 219 1.78 -20.34 8.52
C ARG A 219 2.82 -21.44 8.19
N ASN A 220 2.37 -22.63 7.87
CA ASN A 220 3.22 -23.69 7.36
C ASN A 220 3.37 -23.58 5.85
N GLU A 221 4.27 -22.66 5.42
CA GLU A 221 4.49 -22.37 4.00
C GLU A 221 4.89 -23.61 3.20
N ALA A 222 5.78 -24.45 3.76
CA ALA A 222 6.34 -25.60 3.04
C ALA A 222 5.24 -26.60 2.63
N GLU A 223 4.38 -27.02 3.58
CA GLU A 223 3.30 -27.97 3.30
C GLU A 223 2.20 -27.34 2.42
N ALA A 224 1.82 -26.08 2.69
CA ALA A 224 0.83 -25.40 1.86
C ALA A 224 1.29 -25.29 0.40
N ASN A 225 2.52 -24.84 0.17
CA ASN A 225 3.08 -24.70 -1.18
C ASN A 225 3.21 -26.06 -1.90
N LYS A 226 3.64 -27.11 -1.20
CA LYS A 226 3.71 -28.47 -1.74
C LYS A 226 2.33 -28.93 -2.26
N MET A 227 1.29 -28.75 -1.44
CA MET A 227 -0.07 -29.15 -1.80
C MET A 227 -0.64 -28.31 -2.94
N TYR A 228 -0.42 -26.98 -2.96
CA TYR A 228 -0.85 -26.17 -4.11
C TYR A 228 -0.16 -26.62 -5.41
N ASN A 229 1.13 -26.97 -5.37
CA ASN A 229 1.83 -27.48 -6.55
C ASN A 229 1.33 -28.88 -6.96
N GLU A 230 0.96 -29.74 -6.01
CA GLU A 230 0.30 -31.02 -6.30
C GLU A 230 -1.05 -30.81 -7.00
N ALA A 231 -1.90 -29.91 -6.50
CA ALA A 231 -3.18 -29.59 -7.14
C ALA A 231 -2.99 -29.08 -8.57
N LYS A 232 -2.01 -28.18 -8.81
CA LYS A 232 -1.67 -27.68 -10.15
C LYS A 232 -1.13 -28.78 -11.09
N ALA A 233 -0.42 -29.75 -10.55
CA ALA A 233 0.09 -30.87 -11.34
C ALA A 233 -1.04 -31.84 -11.75
N ILE A 234 -2.06 -31.99 -10.90
CA ILE A 234 -3.24 -32.81 -11.20
C ILE A 234 -4.14 -32.12 -12.23
N ASP A 235 -4.45 -30.85 -11.99
CA ASP A 235 -5.24 -30.03 -12.92
C ASP A 235 -4.57 -28.65 -13.13
N PRO A 236 -3.81 -28.48 -14.22
CA PRO A 236 -3.18 -27.20 -14.56
C PRO A 236 -4.18 -26.07 -14.88
N THR A 237 -5.47 -26.38 -15.00
CA THR A 237 -6.54 -25.40 -15.25
C THR A 237 -7.33 -25.05 -13.99
N TYR A 238 -7.02 -25.64 -12.85
CA TYR A 238 -7.67 -25.34 -11.57
C TYR A 238 -7.15 -24.02 -11.00
N ALA A 239 -7.82 -22.93 -11.36
CA ALA A 239 -7.38 -21.58 -11.06
C ALA A 239 -7.24 -21.28 -9.55
N PRO A 240 -8.12 -21.79 -8.64
CA PRO A 240 -7.97 -21.56 -7.20
C PRO A 240 -6.59 -21.93 -6.63
N ALA A 241 -5.94 -22.97 -7.17
CA ALA A 241 -4.61 -23.39 -6.73
C ALA A 241 -3.53 -22.32 -7.00
N TYR A 242 -3.65 -21.58 -8.10
CA TYR A 242 -2.73 -20.48 -8.43
C TYR A 242 -3.02 -19.24 -7.56
N ARG A 243 -4.30 -18.87 -7.41
CA ARG A 243 -4.70 -17.73 -6.59
C ARG A 243 -4.22 -17.88 -5.14
N LEU A 244 -4.57 -18.99 -4.51
CA LEU A 244 -4.23 -19.25 -3.12
C LEU A 244 -2.72 -19.42 -2.91
N ASN A 245 -2.00 -20.01 -3.88
CA ASN A 245 -0.54 -20.08 -3.80
C ASN A 245 0.12 -18.71 -3.96
N ALA A 246 -0.46 -17.81 -4.79
CA ALA A 246 0.00 -16.43 -4.88
C ALA A 246 -0.21 -15.67 -3.54
N GLU A 247 -1.38 -15.84 -2.92
CA GLU A 247 -1.69 -15.27 -1.59
C GLU A 247 -0.73 -15.81 -0.51
N LEU A 248 -0.40 -17.11 -0.55
CA LEU A 248 0.62 -17.71 0.32
C LEU A 248 1.96 -16.99 0.15
N PHE A 249 2.45 -16.84 -1.08
CA PHE A 249 3.73 -16.18 -1.34
C PHE A 249 3.74 -14.70 -0.94
N MET A 250 2.63 -13.99 -1.13
CA MET A 250 2.48 -12.61 -0.63
C MET A 250 2.57 -12.54 0.89
N MET A 251 1.94 -13.48 1.61
CA MET A 251 1.99 -13.58 3.08
C MET A 251 3.43 -13.73 3.60
N PHE A 252 4.31 -14.38 2.82
CA PHE A 252 5.72 -14.62 3.16
C PHE A 252 6.69 -13.68 2.44
N GLY A 253 6.21 -12.63 1.77
CA GLY A 253 7.03 -11.62 1.08
C GLY A 253 7.77 -12.13 -0.16
N LYS A 254 7.38 -13.30 -0.71
CA LYS A 254 7.98 -13.90 -1.91
C LYS A 254 7.30 -13.38 -3.18
N ASN A 255 7.45 -12.09 -3.41
CA ASN A 255 6.67 -11.34 -4.39
C ASN A 255 6.80 -11.86 -5.83
N ASP A 256 8.00 -12.25 -6.27
CA ASP A 256 8.20 -12.78 -7.64
C ASP A 256 7.36 -14.03 -7.88
N LYS A 257 7.38 -14.97 -6.93
CA LYS A 257 6.56 -16.20 -7.00
C LYS A 257 5.06 -15.91 -6.92
N ALA A 258 4.67 -14.90 -6.15
CA ALA A 258 3.28 -14.46 -6.07
C ALA A 258 2.81 -13.93 -7.44
N ILE A 259 3.61 -13.07 -8.09
CA ILE A 259 3.30 -12.50 -9.40
C ILE A 259 3.17 -13.57 -10.49
N GLU A 260 4.10 -14.56 -10.53
CA GLU A 260 4.01 -15.69 -11.47
C GLU A 260 2.69 -16.45 -11.34
N ASN A 261 2.27 -16.72 -10.10
CA ASN A 261 1.01 -17.41 -9.84
C ASN A 261 -0.21 -16.54 -10.17
N TRP A 262 -0.19 -15.23 -9.83
CA TRP A 262 -1.25 -14.30 -10.20
C TRP A 262 -1.38 -14.15 -11.72
N LEU A 263 -0.25 -14.11 -12.44
CA LEU A 263 -0.26 -14.04 -13.90
C LEU A 263 -0.92 -15.29 -14.47
N LYS A 264 -0.58 -16.48 -13.95
CA LYS A 264 -1.21 -17.73 -14.38
C LYS A 264 -2.70 -17.80 -14.06
N TYR A 265 -3.08 -17.30 -12.87
CA TYR A 265 -4.49 -17.16 -12.51
C TYR A 265 -5.23 -16.24 -13.49
N LEU A 266 -4.63 -15.10 -13.86
CA LEU A 266 -5.21 -14.16 -14.82
C LEU A 266 -5.34 -14.76 -16.24
N GLU A 267 -4.40 -15.60 -16.67
CA GLU A 267 -4.52 -16.34 -17.94
C GLU A 267 -5.74 -17.27 -17.95
N LEU A 268 -5.98 -17.97 -16.83
CA LEU A 268 -7.10 -18.90 -16.68
C LEU A 268 -8.42 -18.19 -16.47
N ASN A 269 -8.41 -17.05 -15.81
CA ASN A 269 -9.58 -16.31 -15.37
C ASN A 269 -9.48 -14.84 -15.84
N ASN A 270 -9.40 -14.64 -17.15
CA ASN A 270 -9.22 -13.31 -17.76
C ASN A 270 -10.52 -12.49 -17.71
N ASN A 271 -10.83 -11.98 -16.54
CA ASN A 271 -11.91 -11.01 -16.31
C ASN A 271 -11.39 -9.77 -15.55
N ILE A 272 -12.25 -8.79 -15.41
CA ILE A 272 -11.89 -7.51 -14.78
C ILE A 272 -11.53 -7.69 -13.30
N GLU A 273 -12.27 -8.55 -12.58
CA GLU A 273 -11.99 -8.83 -11.17
C GLU A 273 -10.64 -9.53 -10.98
N SER A 274 -10.35 -10.56 -11.77
CA SER A 274 -9.04 -11.24 -11.74
C SER A 274 -7.89 -10.27 -12.04
N ARG A 275 -8.08 -9.37 -13.00
CA ARG A 275 -7.10 -8.34 -13.34
C ARG A 275 -6.92 -7.35 -12.20
N TYR A 276 -7.99 -6.94 -11.53
CA TYR A 276 -7.91 -6.09 -10.36
C TYR A 276 -7.13 -6.75 -9.21
N ARG A 277 -7.37 -8.05 -8.95
CA ARG A 277 -6.60 -8.84 -7.96
C ARG A 277 -5.11 -8.92 -8.31
N TYR A 278 -4.79 -9.12 -9.59
CA TYR A 278 -3.40 -9.08 -10.08
C TYR A 278 -2.75 -7.71 -9.88
N VAL A 279 -3.46 -6.62 -10.17
CA VAL A 279 -3.00 -5.25 -9.91
C VAL A 279 -2.74 -5.01 -8.42
N ASN A 280 -3.62 -5.49 -7.54
CA ASN A 280 -3.38 -5.42 -6.09
C ASN A 280 -2.09 -6.15 -5.68
N ALA A 281 -1.82 -7.31 -6.27
CA ALA A 281 -0.58 -8.04 -6.02
C ALA A 281 0.65 -7.26 -6.51
N LEU A 282 0.59 -6.68 -7.70
CA LEU A 282 1.65 -5.82 -8.25
C LEU A 282 1.90 -4.59 -7.36
N TYR A 283 0.84 -3.97 -6.84
CA TYR A 283 0.94 -2.87 -5.88
C TYR A 283 1.65 -3.31 -4.59
N GLY A 284 1.22 -4.42 -3.99
CA GLY A 284 1.87 -5.00 -2.79
C GLY A 284 3.33 -5.39 -3.01
N ALA A 285 3.68 -5.81 -4.23
CA ALA A 285 5.03 -6.17 -4.64
C ALA A 285 5.86 -4.97 -5.16
N SER A 286 5.31 -3.77 -5.16
CA SER A 286 5.95 -2.55 -5.70
C SER A 286 6.38 -2.67 -7.18
N GLN A 287 5.65 -3.46 -7.99
CA GLN A 287 5.92 -3.67 -9.41
C GLN A 287 5.24 -2.58 -10.27
N TRP A 288 5.66 -1.35 -10.06
CA TRP A 288 4.99 -0.13 -10.54
C TRP A 288 4.85 -0.05 -12.05
N CYS A 289 5.89 -0.39 -12.80
CA CYS A 289 5.86 -0.28 -14.26
C CYS A 289 5.00 -1.36 -14.92
N VAL A 290 4.98 -2.56 -14.35
CA VAL A 290 4.12 -3.66 -14.84
C VAL A 290 2.66 -3.37 -14.56
N MET A 291 2.38 -2.61 -13.49
CA MET A 291 1.03 -2.26 -13.07
C MET A 291 0.34 -1.28 -14.02
N LEU A 292 1.06 -0.31 -14.61
CA LEU A 292 0.48 0.75 -15.45
C LEU A 292 -0.41 0.23 -16.58
N PRO A 293 0.04 -0.66 -17.49
CA PRO A 293 -0.80 -1.15 -18.58
C PRO A 293 -2.00 -1.96 -18.07
N GLN A 294 -1.92 -2.57 -16.90
CA GLN A 294 -3.06 -3.29 -16.32
C GLN A 294 -4.12 -2.31 -15.79
N LEU A 295 -3.70 -1.19 -15.21
CA LEU A 295 -4.59 -0.11 -14.79
C LEU A 295 -5.34 0.50 -15.98
N ASP A 296 -4.65 0.72 -17.11
CA ASP A 296 -5.28 1.24 -18.33
C ASP A 296 -6.40 0.33 -18.83
N ILE A 297 -6.22 -0.99 -18.76
CA ILE A 297 -7.25 -1.97 -19.13
C ILE A 297 -8.44 -1.91 -18.16
N LEU A 298 -8.20 -1.77 -16.85
CA LEU A 298 -9.26 -1.65 -15.85
C LEU A 298 -10.11 -0.39 -16.10
N VAL A 299 -9.46 0.74 -16.34
CA VAL A 299 -10.16 2.01 -16.64
C VAL A 299 -10.94 1.94 -17.95
N ALA A 300 -10.36 1.35 -19.00
CA ALA A 300 -11.05 1.13 -20.27
C ALA A 300 -12.29 0.24 -20.12
N SER A 301 -12.34 -0.58 -19.07
CA SER A 301 -13.50 -1.44 -18.72
C SER A 301 -14.46 -0.77 -17.72
N ASN A 302 -14.42 0.55 -17.58
CA ASN A 302 -15.21 1.38 -16.65
C ASN A 302 -14.95 1.11 -15.15
N MET A 303 -13.87 0.40 -14.79
CA MET A 303 -13.46 0.29 -13.39
C MET A 303 -12.58 1.48 -13.02
N ASN A 304 -13.19 2.53 -12.49
CA ASN A 304 -12.51 3.74 -12.08
C ASN A 304 -13.00 4.21 -10.69
N ASN A 305 -12.39 3.66 -9.66
CA ASN A 305 -12.63 4.02 -8.27
C ASN A 305 -11.39 4.67 -7.64
N PHE A 306 -11.48 5.12 -6.40
CA PHE A 306 -10.36 5.76 -5.71
C PHE A 306 -9.13 4.86 -5.55
N PHE A 307 -9.27 3.53 -5.44
CA PHE A 307 -8.13 2.61 -5.40
C PHE A 307 -7.33 2.63 -6.71
N ILE A 308 -8.02 2.68 -7.86
CA ILE A 308 -7.36 2.81 -9.17
C ILE A 308 -6.54 4.11 -9.23
N GLN A 309 -7.09 5.22 -8.72
CA GLN A 309 -6.36 6.50 -8.68
C GLN A 309 -5.16 6.44 -7.73
N ARG A 310 -5.28 5.77 -6.57
CA ARG A 310 -4.14 5.49 -5.69
C ARG A 310 -3.05 4.72 -6.42
N PHE A 311 -3.41 3.65 -7.12
CA PHE A 311 -2.46 2.81 -7.84
C PHE A 311 -1.73 3.59 -8.95
N TYR A 312 -2.44 4.40 -9.72
CA TYR A 312 -1.81 5.30 -10.70
C TYR A 312 -0.85 6.29 -10.04
N ALA A 313 -1.22 6.91 -8.94
CA ALA A 313 -0.36 7.85 -8.23
C ALA A 313 0.97 7.20 -7.82
N PHE A 314 0.91 5.99 -7.22
CA PHE A 314 2.09 5.24 -6.83
C PHE A 314 2.89 4.75 -8.05
N ALA A 315 2.21 4.26 -9.09
CA ALA A 315 2.86 3.74 -10.28
C ALA A 315 3.63 4.84 -11.03
N TYR A 316 2.99 5.95 -11.35
CA TYR A 316 3.66 7.08 -12.01
C TYR A 316 4.79 7.69 -11.18
N ALA A 317 4.64 7.73 -9.84
CA ALA A 317 5.66 8.28 -8.94
C ALA A 317 6.96 7.44 -8.92
N ASN A 318 6.86 6.13 -9.18
CA ASN A 318 7.95 5.18 -8.96
C ASN A 318 8.40 4.41 -10.22
N CYS A 319 7.61 4.39 -11.31
CA CYS A 319 7.97 3.67 -12.53
C CYS A 319 9.04 4.43 -13.34
N ALA A 320 8.88 5.73 -13.51
CA ALA A 320 9.83 6.58 -14.19
C ALA A 320 9.90 7.96 -13.53
N THR A 321 11.06 8.59 -13.55
CA THR A 321 11.32 9.84 -12.82
C THR A 321 11.29 11.08 -13.69
N ASP A 322 10.75 10.99 -14.90
CA ASP A 322 10.58 12.16 -15.77
C ASP A 322 9.49 13.13 -15.28
N SER A 323 9.56 14.38 -15.75
CA SER A 323 8.64 15.43 -15.32
C SER A 323 7.18 15.12 -15.68
N LEU A 324 6.93 14.43 -16.79
CA LEU A 324 5.59 14.07 -17.25
C LEU A 324 4.94 13.06 -16.31
N ASN A 325 5.69 12.06 -15.86
CA ASN A 325 5.20 11.07 -14.90
C ASN A 325 4.96 11.69 -13.53
N LEU A 326 5.76 12.67 -13.13
CA LEU A 326 5.55 13.41 -11.89
C LEU A 326 4.21 14.18 -11.90
N ASP A 327 3.87 14.81 -13.03
CA ASP A 327 2.59 15.52 -13.19
C ASP A 327 1.39 14.55 -13.22
N LYS A 328 1.53 13.41 -13.90
CA LYS A 328 0.52 12.34 -13.89
C LYS A 328 0.32 11.76 -12.47
N ALA A 329 1.40 11.54 -11.72
CA ALA A 329 1.33 11.07 -10.35
C ALA A 329 0.59 12.05 -9.43
N LEU A 330 0.88 13.35 -9.54
CA LEU A 330 0.18 14.40 -8.80
C LEU A 330 -1.29 14.47 -9.16
N SER A 331 -1.62 14.47 -10.46
CA SER A 331 -3.01 14.47 -10.94
C SER A 331 -3.79 13.25 -10.43
N ALA A 332 -3.19 12.06 -10.46
CA ALA A 332 -3.81 10.85 -9.93
C ALA A 332 -3.99 10.93 -8.39
N SER A 333 -2.99 11.46 -7.67
CA SER A 333 -3.09 11.72 -6.24
C SER A 333 -4.21 12.70 -5.91
N ASP A 334 -4.37 13.79 -6.67
CA ASP A 334 -5.45 14.76 -6.45
C ASP A 334 -6.83 14.14 -6.68
N ARG A 335 -6.99 13.33 -7.74
CA ARG A 335 -8.22 12.56 -7.98
C ARG A 335 -8.49 11.57 -6.85
N PHE A 336 -7.47 10.86 -6.38
CA PHE A 336 -7.60 9.96 -5.23
C PHE A 336 -8.16 10.71 -4.02
N PHE A 337 -7.54 11.82 -3.61
CA PHE A 337 -7.98 12.58 -2.44
C PHE A 337 -9.37 13.24 -2.62
N SER A 338 -9.80 13.52 -3.86
CA SER A 338 -11.15 14.03 -4.13
C SER A 338 -12.25 12.97 -4.05
N MET A 339 -11.91 11.69 -4.17
CA MET A 339 -12.87 10.58 -4.24
C MET A 339 -12.86 9.70 -2.99
N VAL A 340 -11.74 9.65 -2.26
CA VAL A 340 -11.54 8.69 -1.18
C VAL A 340 -12.28 9.10 0.09
N PRO A 341 -13.00 8.17 0.76
CA PRO A 341 -13.49 8.38 2.11
C PRO A 341 -12.33 8.57 3.09
N THR A 342 -12.50 9.46 4.07
CA THR A 342 -11.43 9.85 5.01
C THR A 342 -10.85 8.66 5.79
N ASP A 343 -11.69 7.68 6.14
CA ASP A 343 -11.29 6.45 6.85
C ASP A 343 -10.45 5.48 6.01
N LYS A 344 -10.37 5.69 4.69
CA LYS A 344 -9.57 4.90 3.75
C LYS A 344 -8.23 5.54 3.40
N ILE A 345 -7.98 6.77 3.84
CA ILE A 345 -6.69 7.43 3.67
C ILE A 345 -5.71 6.84 4.70
N ASN A 346 -4.51 6.50 4.24
CA ASN A 346 -3.42 6.09 5.11
C ASN A 346 -2.22 7.04 4.99
N TYR A 347 -1.25 6.91 5.91
CA TYR A 347 -0.10 7.81 5.94
C TYR A 347 0.77 7.73 4.67
N GLN A 348 0.78 6.59 3.98
CA GLN A 348 1.55 6.41 2.74
C GLN A 348 1.00 7.30 1.61
N ASP A 349 -0.30 7.57 1.59
CA ASP A 349 -0.92 8.45 0.61
C ASP A 349 -0.43 9.89 0.79
N HIS A 350 -0.45 10.39 2.02
CA HIS A 350 0.09 11.73 2.34
C HIS A 350 1.61 11.79 2.15
N LYS A 351 2.35 10.74 2.51
CA LYS A 351 3.79 10.64 2.29
C LYS A 351 4.13 10.71 0.81
N LEU A 352 3.41 9.95 -0.03
CA LEU A 352 3.58 10.02 -1.48
C LEU A 352 3.36 11.45 -1.98
N ARG A 353 2.23 12.07 -1.60
CA ARG A 353 1.89 13.44 -1.99
C ARG A 353 2.96 14.45 -1.57
N GLY A 354 3.47 14.34 -0.35
CA GLY A 354 4.57 15.16 0.14
C GLY A 354 5.85 14.98 -0.67
N THR A 355 6.18 13.74 -1.03
CA THR A 355 7.33 13.41 -1.88
C THR A 355 7.18 14.01 -3.29
N LEU A 356 5.99 13.95 -3.87
CA LEU A 356 5.70 14.54 -5.18
C LEU A 356 5.86 16.07 -5.16
N TYR A 357 5.32 16.75 -4.15
CA TYR A 357 5.49 18.19 -3.98
C TYR A 357 6.96 18.57 -3.75
N GLN A 358 7.70 17.80 -2.97
CA GLN A 358 9.12 18.03 -2.73
C GLN A 358 9.94 17.91 -4.02
N LYS A 359 9.68 16.91 -4.86
CA LYS A 359 10.30 16.76 -6.19
C LYS A 359 9.99 17.94 -7.11
N LYS A 360 8.85 18.60 -6.95
CA LYS A 360 8.45 19.82 -7.68
C LYS A 360 8.95 21.12 -7.01
N ALA A 361 9.78 21.03 -5.99
CA ALA A 361 10.25 22.17 -5.19
C ALA A 361 9.11 23.01 -4.56
N GLN A 362 7.95 22.43 -4.32
CA GLN A 362 6.80 23.03 -3.65
C GLN A 362 6.87 22.73 -2.14
N ASP A 363 7.90 23.25 -1.48
CA ASP A 363 8.25 22.89 -0.10
C ASP A 363 7.10 23.08 0.89
N SER A 364 6.31 24.16 0.78
CA SER A 364 5.18 24.41 1.69
C SER A 364 4.10 23.33 1.62
N LEU A 365 3.77 22.85 0.42
CA LEU A 365 2.81 21.77 0.22
C LEU A 365 3.39 20.43 0.64
N ALA A 366 4.68 20.21 0.41
CA ALA A 366 5.38 19.02 0.87
C ALA A 366 5.38 18.91 2.40
N ILE A 367 5.66 20.01 3.10
CA ILE A 367 5.61 20.09 4.56
C ILE A 367 4.21 19.74 5.07
N LEU A 368 3.17 20.37 4.53
CA LEU A 368 1.79 20.10 4.93
C LEU A 368 1.43 18.62 4.79
N ALA A 369 1.74 18.03 3.65
CA ALA A 369 1.44 16.63 3.40
C ALA A 369 2.24 15.69 4.31
N PHE A 370 3.53 15.96 4.56
CA PHE A 370 4.33 15.16 5.49
C PHE A 370 3.88 15.32 6.95
N GLU A 371 3.43 16.51 7.37
CA GLU A 371 2.85 16.73 8.70
C GLU A 371 1.55 15.93 8.86
N GLN A 372 0.68 15.93 7.86
CA GLN A 372 -0.53 15.10 7.84
C GLN A 372 -0.19 13.62 7.94
N ALA A 373 0.79 13.14 7.17
CA ALA A 373 1.24 11.76 7.26
C ALA A 373 1.80 11.42 8.66
N ALA A 374 2.68 12.28 9.19
CA ALA A 374 3.32 12.07 10.48
C ALA A 374 2.33 12.08 11.66
N SER A 375 1.23 12.81 11.55
CA SER A 375 0.19 12.88 12.58
C SER A 375 -0.67 11.62 12.68
N MET A 376 -0.63 10.72 11.67
CA MET A 376 -1.51 9.56 11.63
C MET A 376 -1.08 8.43 12.57
N ASN A 377 0.22 8.23 12.77
CA ASN A 377 0.76 7.22 13.69
C ASN A 377 2.26 7.41 13.95
N ASP A 378 2.78 6.73 14.98
CA ASP A 378 4.19 6.81 15.39
C ASP A 378 5.17 6.28 14.34
N ILE A 379 4.78 5.31 13.53
CA ILE A 379 5.61 4.78 12.45
C ILE A 379 5.87 5.86 11.41
N ALA A 380 4.80 6.52 10.95
CA ALA A 380 4.87 7.63 10.01
C ALA A 380 5.67 8.80 10.57
N TYR A 381 5.45 9.16 11.85
CA TYR A 381 6.21 10.20 12.53
C TYR A 381 7.71 9.91 12.51
N ASN A 382 8.12 8.71 12.93
CA ASN A 382 9.53 8.33 12.97
C ASN A 382 10.18 8.30 11.58
N GLU A 383 9.45 7.82 10.58
CA GLU A 383 9.92 7.76 9.19
C GLU A 383 10.11 9.14 8.57
N LEU A 384 9.19 10.07 8.82
CA LEU A 384 9.14 11.38 8.13
C LEU A 384 9.85 12.51 8.88
N THR A 385 10.18 12.33 10.15
CA THR A 385 10.79 13.39 10.97
C THR A 385 12.08 13.95 10.35
N ASN A 386 12.93 13.11 9.75
CA ASN A 386 14.15 13.56 9.08
C ASN A 386 13.86 14.44 7.86
N ASN A 387 12.84 14.11 7.08
CA ASN A 387 12.43 14.90 5.92
C ASN A 387 11.85 16.25 6.37
N LEU A 388 11.01 16.24 7.39
CA LEU A 388 10.42 17.45 7.98
C LEU A 388 11.49 18.38 8.55
N ILE A 389 12.45 17.86 9.32
CA ILE A 389 13.57 18.66 9.86
C ILE A 389 14.37 19.33 8.74
N LYS A 390 14.71 18.60 7.67
CA LYS A 390 15.42 19.18 6.52
C LYS A 390 14.62 20.31 5.85
N LEU A 391 13.31 20.10 5.67
CA LEU A 391 12.42 21.10 5.07
C LEU A 391 12.21 22.30 5.98
N TYR A 392 12.02 22.11 7.29
CA TYR A 392 11.91 23.21 8.25
C TYR A 392 13.18 24.05 8.28
N ASN A 393 14.37 23.41 8.30
CA ASN A 393 15.63 24.13 8.27
C ASN A 393 15.81 24.92 6.96
N LYS A 394 15.57 24.28 5.80
CA LYS A 394 15.64 24.94 4.49
C LYS A 394 14.72 26.17 4.40
N ASN A 395 13.51 26.06 4.94
CA ASN A 395 12.48 27.09 4.85
C ASN A 395 12.48 28.03 6.09
N LYS A 396 13.48 27.94 6.96
CA LYS A 396 13.65 28.77 8.17
C LYS A 396 12.42 28.73 9.10
N MET A 397 11.74 27.58 9.17
CA MET A 397 10.58 27.36 10.05
C MET A 397 11.08 26.98 11.46
N TYR A 398 11.74 27.92 12.11
CA TYR A 398 12.52 27.69 13.32
C TYR A 398 11.70 27.13 14.49
N GLU A 399 10.46 27.59 14.69
CA GLU A 399 9.60 27.06 15.75
C GLU A 399 9.30 25.58 15.57
N LYS A 400 8.97 25.16 14.35
CA LYS A 400 8.73 23.75 14.05
C LYS A 400 10.01 22.92 14.16
N LEU A 401 11.14 23.50 13.77
CA LEU A 401 12.46 22.88 13.87
C LEU A 401 12.85 22.65 15.34
N ILE A 402 12.67 23.65 16.20
CA ILE A 402 12.89 23.55 17.64
C ILE A 402 12.04 22.41 18.22
N LEU A 403 10.73 22.44 17.97
CA LEU A 403 9.82 21.41 18.47
C LEU A 403 10.24 20.01 18.03
N ALA A 404 10.60 19.84 16.75
CA ALA A 404 11.02 18.54 16.21
C ALA A 404 12.30 18.02 16.90
N TYR A 405 13.29 18.89 17.13
CA TYR A 405 14.52 18.52 17.83
C TYR A 405 14.31 18.26 19.33
N GLU A 406 13.47 19.05 20.01
CA GLU A 406 13.14 18.81 21.42
C GLU A 406 12.44 17.46 21.63
N VAL A 407 11.45 17.14 20.79
CA VAL A 407 10.80 15.81 20.81
C VAL A 407 11.81 14.69 20.57
N ARG A 408 12.72 14.88 19.59
CA ARG A 408 13.78 13.90 19.32
C ARG A 408 14.73 13.74 20.50
N ARG A 409 15.14 14.84 21.12
CA ARG A 409 15.99 14.82 22.32
C ARG A 409 15.31 14.07 23.46
N GLN A 410 14.03 14.34 23.68
CA GLN A 410 13.25 13.65 24.72
C GLN A 410 13.15 12.14 24.47
N LYS A 411 12.93 11.72 23.21
CA LYS A 411 12.84 10.30 22.84
C LYS A 411 14.19 9.56 22.91
N ASN A 412 15.26 10.20 22.46
CA ASN A 412 16.57 9.55 22.28
C ASN A 412 17.57 9.87 23.43
N GLY A 413 17.21 10.74 24.36
CA GLY A 413 18.08 11.22 25.46
C GLY A 413 19.15 12.23 25.02
N LYS A 414 19.50 12.29 23.72
CA LYS A 414 20.50 13.21 23.15
C LYS A 414 20.23 13.44 21.66
N LEU A 415 20.79 14.52 21.13
CA LEU A 415 20.87 14.81 19.69
C LEU A 415 22.29 14.51 19.16
N LEU A 416 22.41 14.42 17.84
CA LEU A 416 23.71 14.40 17.17
C LEU A 416 24.34 15.81 17.22
N ALA A 417 25.66 15.90 17.13
CA ALA A 417 26.37 17.20 17.20
C ALA A 417 25.85 18.23 16.17
N GLN A 418 25.57 17.81 14.94
CA GLN A 418 24.99 18.68 13.92
C GLN A 418 23.56 19.10 14.26
N GLU A 419 22.76 18.22 14.85
CA GLU A 419 21.38 18.52 15.25
C GLU A 419 21.36 19.51 16.44
N GLU A 420 22.28 19.37 17.40
CA GLU A 420 22.47 20.35 18.49
C GLU A 420 22.87 21.72 17.92
N TYR A 421 23.78 21.75 16.93
CA TYR A 421 24.17 22.99 16.28
C TYR A 421 23.01 23.67 15.53
N ASP A 422 22.22 22.90 14.80
CA ASP A 422 21.06 23.41 14.07
C ASP A 422 19.96 23.88 15.03
N LEU A 423 19.77 23.19 16.16
CA LEU A 423 18.87 23.61 17.22
C LEU A 423 19.32 24.95 17.85
N GLY A 424 20.60 25.08 18.15
CA GLY A 424 21.17 26.35 18.66
C GLY A 424 20.92 27.51 17.69
N LYS A 425 21.09 27.29 16.39
CA LYS A 425 20.76 28.30 15.37
C LYS A 425 19.26 28.61 15.33
N ALA A 426 18.40 27.62 15.51
CA ALA A 426 16.96 27.83 15.52
C ALA A 426 16.52 28.70 16.72
N TYR A 427 17.10 28.50 17.89
CA TYR A 427 16.88 29.40 19.03
C TYR A 427 17.43 30.80 18.77
N TYR A 428 18.62 30.91 18.17
CA TYR A 428 19.25 32.21 17.86
C TYR A 428 18.43 33.02 16.85
N PHE A 429 18.02 32.42 15.73
CA PHE A 429 17.33 33.12 14.64
C PHE A 429 15.80 33.13 14.76
N GLY A 430 15.22 32.13 15.39
CA GLY A 430 13.76 31.97 15.49
C GLY A 430 13.18 32.68 16.70
N ARG A 431 13.70 32.39 17.88
CA ARG A 431 13.18 32.93 19.15
C ARG A 431 13.89 34.16 19.62
N ASN A 432 15.06 34.49 19.06
CA ASN A 432 16.01 35.44 19.62
C ASN A 432 16.36 35.12 21.08
N ASP A 433 16.27 33.84 21.46
CA ASP A 433 16.66 33.36 22.80
C ASP A 433 18.15 33.04 22.78
N TYR A 434 18.92 34.11 22.99
CA TYR A 434 20.39 34.05 22.93
C TYR A 434 20.99 33.26 24.10
N GLN A 435 20.29 33.20 25.24
CA GLN A 435 20.74 32.44 26.40
C GLN A 435 20.58 30.93 26.15
N ALA A 436 19.43 30.49 25.63
CA ALA A 436 19.23 29.10 25.24
C ALA A 436 20.19 28.71 24.12
N ALA A 437 20.37 29.57 23.10
CA ALA A 437 21.32 29.33 22.01
C ALA A 437 22.75 29.15 22.52
N ASP A 438 23.23 30.02 23.42
CA ASP A 438 24.56 29.90 24.03
C ASP A 438 24.73 28.57 24.77
N SER A 439 23.74 28.19 25.58
CA SER A 439 23.75 26.93 26.33
C SER A 439 23.83 25.71 25.41
N ILE A 440 23.10 25.71 24.29
CA ILE A 440 23.12 24.63 23.32
C ILE A 440 24.47 24.57 22.59
N PHE A 441 25.00 25.72 22.13
CA PHE A 441 26.33 25.75 21.50
C PHE A 441 27.45 25.34 22.48
N GLN A 442 27.28 25.55 23.79
CA GLN A 442 28.19 25.03 24.81
C GLN A 442 28.23 23.49 24.80
N VAL A 443 27.06 22.82 24.61
CA VAL A 443 27.00 21.38 24.48
C VAL A 443 27.77 20.91 23.22
N VAL A 444 27.61 21.62 22.09
CA VAL A 444 28.36 21.32 20.86
C VAL A 444 29.87 21.41 21.11
N ILE A 445 30.35 22.48 21.74
CA ILE A 445 31.77 22.70 22.04
C ILE A 445 32.31 21.66 23.02
N LYS A 446 31.49 21.22 23.99
CA LYS A 446 31.89 20.14 24.92
C LYS A 446 32.18 18.83 24.19
N ASN A 447 31.50 18.58 23.09
CA ASN A 447 31.70 17.39 22.25
C ASN A 447 32.86 17.56 21.25
N ASP A 448 33.04 18.79 20.71
CA ASP A 448 34.15 19.17 19.82
C ASP A 448 34.59 20.60 20.13
N SER A 449 35.64 20.72 20.91
CA SER A 449 36.21 22.01 21.35
C SER A 449 36.85 22.81 20.22
N THR A 450 37.04 22.21 19.03
CA THR A 450 37.64 22.85 17.86
C THR A 450 36.60 23.28 16.82
N TYR A 451 35.32 23.06 17.07
CA TYR A 451 34.27 23.39 16.11
C TYR A 451 33.99 24.90 16.07
N VAL A 452 34.71 25.58 15.18
CA VAL A 452 34.68 27.04 14.98
C VAL A 452 33.27 27.64 14.90
N PRO A 453 32.32 27.08 14.13
CA PRO A 453 30.97 27.67 14.01
C PRO A 453 30.23 27.77 15.35
N ALA A 454 30.41 26.82 16.25
CA ALA A 454 29.76 26.90 17.57
C ALA A 454 30.36 28.00 18.44
N HIS A 455 31.69 28.22 18.42
CA HIS A 455 32.32 29.35 19.09
C HIS A 455 31.83 30.69 18.53
N ILE A 456 31.70 30.83 17.22
CA ILE A 456 31.15 32.05 16.58
C ILE A 456 29.73 32.32 17.05
N TYR A 457 28.85 31.33 17.02
CA TYR A 457 27.47 31.56 17.47
C TYR A 457 27.35 31.77 18.98
N ARG A 458 28.24 31.21 19.79
CA ARG A 458 28.38 31.60 21.20
C ARG A 458 28.80 33.06 21.32
N GLY A 459 29.81 33.49 20.60
CA GLY A 459 30.25 34.89 20.53
C GLY A 459 29.09 35.82 20.16
N ARG A 460 28.37 35.50 19.09
CA ARG A 460 27.21 36.28 18.64
C ARG A 460 26.09 36.32 19.67
N SER A 461 25.78 35.19 20.32
CA SER A 461 24.75 35.11 21.37
C SER A 461 25.11 35.98 22.55
N ASN A 462 26.37 35.88 23.04
CA ASN A 462 26.87 36.66 24.14
C ASN A 462 26.96 38.16 23.82
N TYR A 463 27.30 38.52 22.56
CA TYR A 463 27.24 39.92 22.10
C TYR A 463 25.80 40.46 22.10
N LYS A 464 24.81 39.65 21.74
CA LYS A 464 23.38 40.05 21.79
C LYS A 464 22.86 40.24 23.20
N MET A 465 23.42 39.53 24.17
CA MET A 465 23.09 39.69 25.61
C MET A 465 23.85 40.86 26.27
N ASP A 466 24.94 41.32 25.68
CA ASP A 466 25.81 42.41 26.19
C ASP A 466 26.17 43.36 25.04
N THR A 467 25.14 43.98 24.42
CA THR A 467 25.29 44.80 23.19
C THR A 467 26.17 46.01 23.36
N ASN A 468 26.24 46.58 24.54
CA ASN A 468 27.10 47.72 24.86
C ASN A 468 28.54 47.31 25.27
N ASN A 469 28.83 46.02 25.28
CA ASN A 469 30.10 45.47 25.71
C ASN A 469 30.52 45.91 27.13
N GLU A 470 29.54 46.02 28.03
CA GLU A 470 29.83 46.39 29.43
C GLU A 470 30.66 45.31 30.14
N LYS A 471 30.32 44.03 29.85
CA LYS A 471 30.98 42.86 30.44
C LYS A 471 31.92 42.15 29.46
N TRP A 472 31.86 42.51 28.17
CA TRP A 472 32.61 41.86 27.09
C TRP A 472 32.38 40.34 27.01
N MET A 473 31.14 39.91 27.22
CA MET A 473 30.78 38.49 27.33
C MET A 473 31.15 37.66 26.10
N ALA A 474 31.18 38.25 24.93
CA ALA A 474 31.53 37.56 23.66
C ALA A 474 33.06 37.34 23.51
N PHE A 475 33.92 38.08 24.26
CA PHE A 475 35.37 38.07 24.09
C PHE A 475 36.00 36.68 24.18
N PRO A 476 35.75 35.82 25.20
CA PRO A 476 36.42 34.53 25.31
C PRO A 476 36.09 33.60 24.15
N HIS A 477 34.92 33.75 23.55
CA HIS A 477 34.48 32.91 22.43
C HIS A 477 35.15 33.33 21.12
N TYR A 478 35.21 34.62 20.82
CA TYR A 478 35.92 35.14 19.65
C TYR A 478 37.43 34.95 19.75
N LEU A 479 38.02 35.14 20.94
CA LEU A 479 39.43 34.85 21.17
C LEU A 479 39.74 33.38 20.86
N LYS A 480 38.87 32.45 21.28
CA LYS A 480 39.05 31.03 21.03
C LYS A 480 39.06 30.69 19.53
N VAL A 481 38.29 31.37 18.70
CA VAL A 481 38.32 31.20 17.24
C VAL A 481 39.68 31.57 16.67
N THR A 482 40.30 32.67 17.16
CA THR A 482 41.63 33.10 16.70
C THR A 482 42.75 32.15 17.10
N GLU A 483 42.56 31.39 18.20
CA GLU A 483 43.48 30.33 18.64
C GLU A 483 43.31 29.03 17.83
N ILE A 484 42.06 28.64 17.54
CA ILE A 484 41.76 27.40 16.78
C ILE A 484 42.22 27.52 15.34
N VAL A 485 41.93 28.65 14.68
CA VAL A 485 42.25 28.84 13.26
C VAL A 485 43.66 29.36 13.12
N LYS A 486 44.55 28.50 12.67
CA LYS A 486 45.96 28.86 12.47
C LYS A 486 46.12 29.95 11.39
N PRO A 487 47.15 30.81 11.49
CA PRO A 487 47.38 31.93 10.57
C PRO A 487 47.34 31.55 9.09
N GLU A 488 47.92 30.41 8.72
CA GLU A 488 47.99 29.90 7.34
C GLU A 488 46.60 29.53 6.74
N ASP A 489 45.63 29.24 7.63
CA ASP A 489 44.26 28.83 7.25
C ASP A 489 43.25 29.98 7.23
N ARG A 490 43.61 31.16 7.74
CA ARG A 490 42.67 32.26 8.00
C ARG A 490 42.08 32.88 6.73
N SER A 491 42.80 32.81 5.63
CA SER A 491 42.36 33.31 4.30
C SER A 491 41.45 32.31 3.53
N GLN A 492 41.28 31.09 4.03
CA GLN A 492 40.40 30.11 3.36
C GLN A 492 38.96 30.63 3.35
N ALA A 493 38.28 30.52 2.20
CA ALA A 493 36.95 31.06 1.97
C ALA A 493 35.91 30.61 3.03
N SER A 494 36.01 29.38 3.51
CA SER A 494 35.13 28.81 4.53
C SER A 494 35.37 29.36 5.95
N LYS A 495 36.54 29.89 6.23
CA LYS A 495 36.97 30.37 7.55
C LYS A 495 37.09 31.90 7.63
N LYS A 496 37.41 32.57 6.53
CA LYS A 496 37.75 34.00 6.43
C LYS A 496 36.74 34.90 7.16
N ALA A 497 35.46 34.74 6.90
CA ALA A 497 34.41 35.58 7.49
C ALA A 497 34.38 35.46 9.03
N PHE A 498 34.45 34.25 9.57
CA PHE A 498 34.44 33.98 10.99
C PHE A 498 35.69 34.48 11.69
N VAL A 499 36.83 34.33 11.06
CA VAL A 499 38.10 34.82 11.60
C VAL A 499 38.14 36.32 11.63
N LEU A 500 37.76 37.02 10.55
CA LEU A 500 37.70 38.48 10.51
C LEU A 500 36.74 39.05 11.55
N GLU A 501 35.56 38.47 11.73
CA GLU A 501 34.60 38.83 12.79
C GLU A 501 35.26 38.71 14.15
N SER A 502 35.96 37.62 14.41
CA SER A 502 36.61 37.33 15.67
C SER A 502 37.78 38.28 15.93
N LEU A 503 38.65 38.47 14.94
CA LEU A 503 39.81 39.37 15.07
C LEU A 503 39.38 40.82 15.33
N ARG A 504 38.35 41.32 14.62
CA ARG A 504 37.79 42.66 14.82
C ARG A 504 37.29 42.84 16.27
N TYR A 505 36.53 41.85 16.79
CA TYR A 505 35.99 41.91 18.14
C TYR A 505 37.12 41.86 19.21
N VAL A 506 38.09 40.99 19.03
CA VAL A 506 39.24 40.85 19.94
C VAL A 506 40.13 42.09 19.92
N ALA A 507 40.37 42.70 18.75
CA ALA A 507 41.09 43.97 18.63
C ALA A 507 40.36 45.11 19.33
N ASP A 508 39.04 45.20 19.19
CA ASP A 508 38.19 46.16 19.86
C ASP A 508 38.21 45.98 21.40
N TYR A 509 38.17 44.72 21.89
CA TYR A 509 38.32 44.44 23.32
C TYR A 509 39.60 45.02 23.89
N TYR A 510 40.76 44.71 23.27
CA TYR A 510 42.04 45.22 23.75
C TYR A 510 42.21 46.73 23.56
N SER A 511 41.45 47.37 22.68
CA SER A 511 41.47 48.81 22.47
C SER A 511 40.57 49.58 23.47
N LYS A 512 39.41 49.03 23.83
CA LYS A 512 38.29 49.78 24.42
C LYS A 512 37.87 49.31 25.83
N SER A 513 38.20 48.05 26.22
CA SER A 513 37.78 47.51 27.51
C SER A 513 38.59 48.12 28.67
N SER A 514 38.16 47.83 29.92
CA SER A 514 38.96 48.15 31.12
C SER A 514 40.32 47.46 31.13
N ASN A 515 40.46 46.36 30.39
CA ASN A 515 41.71 45.60 30.25
C ASN A 515 42.46 45.97 28.95
N LYS A 516 42.65 47.29 28.73
CA LYS A 516 43.35 47.80 27.54
C LYS A 516 44.76 47.25 27.44
N ASP A 517 45.11 46.80 26.22
CA ASP A 517 46.44 46.38 25.81
C ASP A 517 46.61 46.78 24.34
N LEU A 518 47.16 47.98 24.14
CA LEU A 518 47.28 48.56 22.80
C LEU A 518 48.23 47.78 21.89
N ASP A 519 49.22 47.10 22.45
CA ASP A 519 50.19 46.31 21.68
C ASP A 519 49.49 45.05 21.14
N LYS A 520 48.69 44.41 21.97
CA LYS A 520 47.85 43.32 21.48
C LYS A 520 46.80 43.79 20.45
N ALA A 521 46.13 44.90 20.71
CA ALA A 521 45.17 45.47 19.78
C ALA A 521 45.82 45.70 18.40
N LYS A 522 47.01 46.33 18.38
CA LYS A 522 47.81 46.56 17.16
C LYS A 522 48.10 45.27 16.41
N LYS A 523 48.56 44.24 17.11
CA LYS A 523 48.81 42.93 16.52
C LYS A 523 47.57 42.34 15.82
N TYR A 524 46.39 42.38 16.46
CA TYR A 524 45.18 41.87 15.82
C TYR A 524 44.71 42.73 14.64
N PHE A 525 44.92 44.06 14.65
CA PHE A 525 44.64 44.90 13.50
C PHE A 525 45.60 44.60 12.32
N GLU A 526 46.85 44.31 12.58
CA GLU A 526 47.84 43.87 11.56
C GLU A 526 47.42 42.53 10.99
N GLU A 527 46.97 41.56 11.78
CA GLU A 527 46.45 40.27 11.31
C GLU A 527 45.19 40.43 10.45
N ILE A 528 44.31 41.40 10.73
CA ILE A 528 43.18 41.72 9.87
C ILE A 528 43.65 42.18 8.51
N LEU A 529 44.63 43.06 8.41
CA LEU A 529 45.15 43.57 7.13
C LEU A 529 45.88 42.51 6.30
N VAL A 530 46.43 41.47 6.95
CA VAL A 530 46.98 40.30 6.22
C VAL A 530 45.86 39.56 5.46
N ILE A 531 44.67 39.45 6.04
CA ILE A 531 43.54 38.72 5.49
C ILE A 531 42.72 39.63 4.55
N GLU A 532 42.55 40.90 4.93
CA GLU A 532 41.77 41.92 4.23
C GLU A 532 42.51 43.26 4.18
N PRO A 533 43.41 43.45 3.23
CA PRO A 533 44.28 44.63 3.13
C PRO A 533 43.51 45.96 2.97
N THR A 534 42.22 45.91 2.66
CA THR A 534 41.34 47.07 2.45
C THR A 534 40.50 47.40 3.68
N ASP A 535 40.65 46.69 4.81
CA ASP A 535 39.86 46.97 6.02
C ASP A 535 40.12 48.38 6.57
N ALA A 536 39.11 49.24 6.41
CA ALA A 536 39.21 50.65 6.75
C ALA A 536 39.40 50.90 8.27
N ASN A 537 38.79 50.03 9.11
CA ASN A 537 38.90 50.17 10.59
C ASN A 537 40.29 49.80 11.08
N ALA A 538 40.86 48.73 10.52
CA ALA A 538 42.22 48.31 10.86
C ALA A 538 43.24 49.33 10.39
N LYS A 539 43.12 49.87 9.14
CA LYS A 539 43.99 50.96 8.65
C LYS A 539 43.92 52.19 9.56
N LYS A 540 42.71 52.62 9.92
CA LYS A 540 42.49 53.77 10.81
C LYS A 540 43.15 53.55 12.19
N ALA A 541 42.95 52.36 12.77
CA ALA A 541 43.53 52.02 14.07
C ALA A 541 45.08 52.02 14.06
N LEU A 542 45.68 51.63 12.94
CA LEU A 542 47.15 51.61 12.73
C LEU A 542 47.70 52.90 12.17
N GLY A 543 46.90 53.93 11.92
CA GLY A 543 47.33 55.21 11.36
C GLY A 543 47.77 55.14 9.87
N ILE A 544 47.36 54.09 9.14
CA ILE A 544 47.67 53.91 7.72
C ILE A 544 46.74 54.77 6.88
N LYS A 545 47.28 55.71 6.09
CA LYS A 545 46.52 56.53 5.14
C LYS A 545 46.39 55.80 3.80
N ASP A 546 45.20 55.80 3.22
CA ASP A 546 45.03 55.30 1.85
C ASP A 546 45.81 56.18 0.87
N PRO A 547 46.46 55.61 -0.15
CA PRO A 547 47.11 56.41 -1.17
C PRO A 547 46.09 57.34 -1.83
N VAL A 548 46.41 58.63 -1.91
CA VAL A 548 45.57 59.60 -2.64
C VAL A 548 45.39 59.12 -4.07
N PRO A 549 44.17 58.98 -4.58
CA PRO A 549 43.98 58.57 -5.96
C PRO A 549 44.70 59.54 -6.87
N ALA A 550 45.50 58.99 -7.80
CA ALA A 550 46.20 59.80 -8.80
C ALA A 550 45.18 60.67 -9.55
N PRO A 551 45.48 61.96 -9.80
CA PRO A 551 44.56 62.81 -10.52
C PRO A 551 44.20 62.20 -11.87
N THR A 552 42.95 61.97 -12.08
CA THR A 552 42.41 61.50 -13.39
C THR A 552 42.76 62.57 -14.39
N THR A 553 43.77 62.31 -15.21
CA THR A 553 44.03 63.12 -16.41
C THR A 553 42.85 62.91 -17.36
N THR A 554 41.97 63.91 -17.41
CA THR A 554 40.93 64.00 -18.44
C THR A 554 41.62 64.10 -19.80
N PRO A 555 41.30 63.25 -20.76
CA PRO A 555 41.83 63.38 -22.10
C PRO A 555 41.33 64.73 -22.69
N LYS A 556 42.31 65.53 -23.19
CA LYS A 556 42.04 66.77 -23.89
C LYS A 556 41.18 66.49 -25.12
N PRO A 557 40.11 67.27 -25.39
CA PRO A 557 39.29 67.02 -26.56
C PRO A 557 40.11 67.27 -27.81
N THR A 558 40.22 66.30 -28.67
CA THR A 558 40.77 66.42 -30.05
C THR A 558 39.75 67.22 -30.86
N ALA A 559 40.20 68.30 -31.47
CA ALA A 559 39.43 69.13 -32.38
C ALA A 559 38.93 68.33 -33.60
N PRO A 560 37.75 68.70 -34.14
CA PRO A 560 37.19 68.01 -35.29
C PRO A 560 38.03 68.40 -36.58
N VAL A 561 38.51 67.39 -37.24
CA VAL A 561 39.02 67.53 -38.61
C VAL A 561 37.77 67.46 -39.49
N GLY A 562 37.48 68.59 -40.20
CA GLY A 562 36.44 68.62 -41.19
C GLY A 562 36.96 67.96 -42.52
N ASN A 563 36.05 67.21 -43.10
CA ASN A 563 35.54 67.24 -44.47
C ASN A 563 34.46 66.11 -44.58
#